data_1d9f6d3b9bbde1528a34fac92acfa928
#
_entry.id   1d9f6d3b9bbde1528a34fac92acfa928
#
_cell.length_a   1.000
_cell.length_b   1.000
_cell.length_c   1.000
_cell.angle_alpha   90.00
_cell.angle_beta   90.00
_cell.angle_gamma   90.00
#
_symmetry.space_group_name_H-M   'P 1'
#
loop_
_entity.id
_entity.type
_entity.pdbx_description
1 polymer ?
#
loop_
_entity_poly.entity_id
_entity_poly.type
_entity_poly.pdbx_seq_one_letter_code
_entity_poly.pdbx_strand_id
1 'polypeptide(L)'
;VSGLEFLGNERRGSPLKGASILDPIEQNALKEALNRIWDQVMPLMKERLALLDNAAAAFSANQLSDSQHEEANAAAHKLAGVLGTFGLTRGTVLARELEMMYSRDGGPDPALGARLASIAAELRTIIENRK
;
A
#
# COMPACT_ATOMS: atom_id res chain seq x y z
N VAL A 1 -28.17 20.41 -24.53
CA VAL A 1 -28.10 20.35 -24.46
C VAL A 1 -28.19 20.29 -24.09
N SER A 2 -28.38 20.29 -24.25
CA SER A 2 -28.24 20.22 -24.06
C SER A 2 -28.19 20.09 -23.44
N GLY A 3 -28.18 20.01 -23.22
CA GLY A 3 -27.81 19.86 -22.86
C GLY A 3 -27.62 19.67 -22.09
N LEU A 4 -27.36 19.61 -22.00
CA LEU A 4 -26.92 19.36 -21.61
C LEU A 4 -26.67 19.32 -21.09
N GLU A 5 -26.64 19.32 -21.11
CA GLU A 5 -26.12 19.28 -20.96
C GLU A 5 -26.03 19.29 -20.26
N PHE A 6 -26.00 19.38 -19.93
CA PHE A 6 -25.58 19.38 -19.66
C PHE A 6 -25.42 19.42 -19.06
N LEU A 7 -25.47 19.35 -18.90
CA LEU A 7 -24.93 19.33 -18.73
C LEU A 7 -24.56 19.27 -18.43
N GLY A 8 -24.65 19.19 -18.49
CA GLY A 8 -23.96 19.04 -18.62
C GLY A 8 -23.49 18.99 -18.24
N ASN A 9 -23.06 19.04 -18.31
CA ASN A 9 -22.36 19.05 -18.28
C ASN A 9 -21.96 19.27 -17.86
N GLU A 10 -21.76 19.12 -17.82
CA GLU A 10 -21.12 19.30 -17.57
C GLU A 10 -20.85 19.24 -16.96
N ARG A 11 -20.88 18.94 -16.95
CA ARG A 11 -20.38 18.84 -16.57
C ARG A 11 -19.98 18.47 -16.36
N ARG A 12 -19.79 18.20 -16.46
CA ARG A 12 -19.11 18.04 -16.38
C ARG A 12 -18.29 18.05 -16.16
N GLY A 13 -17.97 18.05 -16.17
CA GLY A 13 -16.89 18.26 -16.07
C GLY A 13 -16.27 18.35 -15.50
N SER A 14 -15.93 18.49 -15.48
CA SER A 14 -15.24 18.80 -14.99
C SER A 14 -14.86 19.03 -14.34
N PRO A 15 -14.84 19.05 -14.44
CA PRO A 15 -14.19 19.56 -13.71
C PRO A 15 -13.71 19.37 -12.79
N LEU A 16 -13.84 19.02 -12.71
CA LEU A 16 -13.19 18.82 -11.70
C LEU A 16 -11.86 18.47 -11.79
N LYS A 17 -11.38 18.30 -12.62
CA LYS A 17 -10.15 17.90 -12.71
C LYS A 17 -9.17 18.63 -11.94
N GLY A 18 -8.37 18.02 -11.09
CA GLY A 18 -7.47 18.70 -10.20
C GLY A 18 -8.14 19.64 -9.22
N ALA A 19 -9.30 20.11 -9.56
CA ALA A 19 -10.06 20.99 -8.67
C ALA A 19 -10.71 20.16 -7.59
N SER A 20 -10.51 20.56 -6.35
CA SER A 20 -11.16 19.91 -5.24
C SER A 20 -12.59 20.41 -5.08
N ILE A 21 -13.50 19.51 -4.75
CA ILE A 21 -14.87 19.88 -4.41
C ILE A 21 -15.00 20.33 -2.98
N LEU A 22 -13.93 20.17 -2.18
CA LEU A 22 -13.91 20.56 -0.79
C LEU A 22 -13.31 21.95 -0.62
N ASP A 23 -13.82 22.76 0.30
CA ASP A 23 -13.19 24.02 0.64
C ASP A 23 -11.95 23.75 1.52
N PRO A 24 -11.11 24.78 1.80
CA PRO A 24 -9.90 24.56 2.58
C PRO A 24 -10.14 24.02 3.99
N ILE A 25 -11.24 24.39 4.62
CA ILE A 25 -11.57 23.91 5.96
C ILE A 25 -11.90 22.42 5.91
N GLU A 26 -12.71 22.02 4.92
CA GLU A 26 -13.07 20.62 4.73
C GLU A 26 -11.86 19.77 4.35
N GLN A 27 -10.95 20.31 3.53
CA GLN A 27 -9.71 19.62 3.17
C GLN A 27 -8.84 19.38 4.38
N ASN A 28 -8.72 20.37 5.27
CA ASN A 28 -7.95 20.24 6.50
C ASN A 28 -8.57 19.21 7.44
N ALA A 29 -9.88 19.21 7.57
CA ALA A 29 -10.60 18.27 8.42
C ALA A 29 -10.38 16.83 7.91
N LEU A 30 -10.45 16.64 6.59
CA LEU A 30 -10.21 15.33 6.00
C LEU A 30 -8.78 14.88 6.23
N LYS A 31 -7.81 15.78 6.03
CA LYS A 31 -6.41 15.48 6.24
C LYS A 31 -6.13 15.07 7.69
N GLU A 32 -6.71 15.79 8.64
CA GLU A 32 -6.56 15.46 10.06
C GLU A 32 -7.17 14.12 10.40
N ALA A 33 -8.35 13.83 9.83
CA ALA A 33 -8.99 12.53 10.03
C ALA A 33 -8.14 11.39 9.49
N LEU A 34 -7.58 11.55 8.29
CA LEU A 34 -6.70 10.56 7.68
C LEU A 34 -5.44 10.36 8.53
N ASN A 35 -4.87 11.45 9.07
CA ASN A 35 -3.70 11.35 9.93
C ASN A 35 -4.00 10.57 11.21
N ARG A 36 -5.18 10.77 11.78
CA ARG A 36 -5.60 10.00 12.96
C ARG A 36 -5.74 8.52 12.65
N ILE A 37 -6.33 8.19 11.50
CA ILE A 37 -6.47 6.80 11.08
C ILE A 37 -5.09 6.19 10.82
N TRP A 38 -4.20 6.95 10.18
CA TRP A 38 -2.82 6.49 9.96
C TRP A 38 -2.14 6.13 11.27
N ASP A 39 -2.25 6.99 12.28
CA ASP A 39 -1.65 6.73 13.59
C ASP A 39 -2.23 5.47 14.24
N GLN A 40 -3.52 5.22 14.02
CA GLN A 40 -4.19 4.04 14.57
C GLN A 40 -3.73 2.75 13.90
N VAL A 41 -3.44 2.79 12.60
CA VAL A 41 -3.02 1.57 11.88
C VAL A 41 -1.52 1.35 11.90
N MET A 42 -0.73 2.33 12.33
CA MET A 42 0.73 2.23 12.34
C MET A 42 1.27 1.00 13.09
N PRO A 43 0.80 0.71 14.31
CA PRO A 43 1.31 -0.48 15.02
C PRO A 43 1.09 -1.76 14.22
N LEU A 44 -0.04 -1.87 13.56
CA LEU A 44 -0.37 -3.04 12.75
C LEU A 44 0.50 -3.11 11.50
N MET A 45 0.76 -1.95 10.87
CA MET A 45 1.66 -1.92 9.72
C MET A 45 3.09 -2.29 10.09
N LYS A 46 3.55 -1.83 11.26
CA LYS A 46 4.88 -2.21 11.75
C LYS A 46 4.99 -3.71 11.99
N GLU A 47 3.94 -4.30 12.50
CA GLU A 47 3.85 -5.74 12.71
C GLU A 47 3.97 -6.49 11.39
N ARG A 48 3.26 -6.02 10.37
CA ARG A 48 3.29 -6.61 9.03
C ARG A 48 4.65 -6.45 8.37
N LEU A 49 5.28 -5.30 8.55
CA LEU A 49 6.64 -5.08 8.04
C LEU A 49 7.62 -6.04 8.70
N ALA A 50 7.49 -6.27 10.01
CA ALA A 50 8.34 -7.21 10.72
C ALA A 50 8.16 -8.63 10.20
N LEU A 51 6.92 -9.01 9.91
CA LEU A 51 6.62 -10.30 9.28
C LEU A 51 7.34 -10.45 7.95
N LEU A 52 7.31 -9.40 7.12
CA LEU A 52 7.96 -9.42 5.81
C LEU A 52 9.48 -9.43 5.93
N ASP A 53 10.04 -8.70 6.89
CA ASP A 53 11.48 -8.74 7.16
C ASP A 53 11.92 -10.14 7.57
N ASN A 54 11.16 -10.76 8.48
CA ASN A 54 11.47 -12.10 8.97
C ASN A 54 11.33 -13.13 7.86
N ALA A 55 10.33 -12.99 7.00
CA ALA A 55 10.13 -13.90 5.87
C ALA A 55 11.28 -13.78 4.87
N ALA A 56 11.73 -12.55 4.57
CA ALA A 56 12.86 -12.34 3.67
C ALA A 56 14.14 -12.96 4.23
N ALA A 57 14.38 -12.79 5.53
CA ALA A 57 15.54 -13.38 6.19
C ALA A 57 15.49 -14.91 6.18
N ALA A 58 14.32 -15.48 6.47
CA ALA A 58 14.12 -16.93 6.45
C ALA A 58 14.33 -17.48 5.04
N PHE A 59 13.82 -16.76 4.03
CA PHE A 59 14.01 -17.15 2.63
C PHE A 59 15.49 -17.18 2.25
N SER A 60 16.23 -16.13 2.64
CA SER A 60 17.66 -16.05 2.37
C SER A 60 18.45 -17.17 3.05
N ALA A 61 17.97 -17.61 4.21
CA ALA A 61 18.59 -18.74 4.94
C ALA A 61 18.06 -20.09 4.49
N ASN A 62 17.20 -20.11 3.47
CA ASN A 62 16.55 -21.33 2.98
C ASN A 62 15.74 -22.03 4.08
N GLN A 63 15.07 -21.22 4.91
CA GLN A 63 14.31 -21.70 6.07
C GLN A 63 12.87 -21.17 6.08
N LEU A 64 12.37 -20.71 4.94
CA LEU A 64 11.00 -20.21 4.86
C LEU A 64 10.01 -21.37 4.99
N SER A 65 9.21 -21.36 6.06
CA SER A 65 8.20 -22.39 6.28
C SER A 65 6.95 -22.07 5.46
N ASP A 66 6.08 -23.07 5.30
CA ASP A 66 4.78 -22.85 4.62
C ASP A 66 3.95 -21.82 5.35
N SER A 67 3.96 -21.86 6.69
CA SER A 67 3.24 -20.88 7.51
C SER A 67 3.75 -19.47 7.28
N GLN A 68 5.07 -19.28 7.27
CA GLN A 68 5.69 -17.98 7.01
C GLN A 68 5.37 -17.48 5.62
N HIS A 69 5.36 -18.39 4.65
CA HIS A 69 5.00 -18.07 3.26
C HIS A 69 3.58 -17.49 3.19
N GLU A 70 2.63 -18.17 3.82
CA GLU A 70 1.23 -17.73 3.83
C GLU A 70 1.06 -16.42 4.58
N GLU A 71 1.74 -16.27 5.71
CA GLU A 71 1.68 -15.04 6.51
C GLU A 71 2.26 -13.86 5.76
N ALA A 72 3.37 -14.08 5.04
CA ALA A 72 3.99 -13.02 4.26
C ALA A 72 3.08 -12.56 3.12
N ASN A 73 2.44 -13.51 2.43
CA ASN A 73 1.47 -13.19 1.38
C ASN A 73 0.32 -12.36 1.95
N ALA A 74 -0.25 -12.78 3.07
CA ALA A 74 -1.35 -12.08 3.71
C ALA A 74 -0.93 -10.68 4.18
N ALA A 75 0.26 -10.56 4.77
CA ALA A 75 0.77 -9.27 5.25
C ALA A 75 0.95 -8.28 4.08
N ALA A 76 1.53 -8.74 2.98
CA ALA A 76 1.73 -7.91 1.80
C ALA A 76 0.39 -7.46 1.21
N HIS A 77 -0.59 -8.36 1.14
CA HIS A 77 -1.93 -8.02 0.65
C HIS A 77 -2.57 -6.91 1.49
N LYS A 78 -2.50 -7.06 2.81
CA LYS A 78 -3.11 -6.07 3.72
C LYS A 78 -2.39 -4.73 3.67
N LEU A 79 -1.05 -4.74 3.56
CA LEU A 79 -0.28 -3.51 3.38
C LEU A 79 -0.68 -2.79 2.10
N ALA A 80 -0.83 -3.52 1.00
CA ALA A 80 -1.24 -2.92 -0.27
C ALA A 80 -2.58 -2.18 -0.14
N GLY A 81 -3.54 -2.79 0.57
CA GLY A 81 -4.84 -2.18 0.79
C GLY A 81 -4.75 -0.88 1.59
N VAL A 82 -4.01 -0.89 2.68
CA VAL A 82 -3.84 0.30 3.52
C VAL A 82 -3.11 1.39 2.77
N LEU A 83 -1.99 1.05 2.11
CA LEU A 83 -1.20 2.05 1.38
C LEU A 83 -2.00 2.67 0.24
N GLY A 84 -2.85 1.87 -0.43
CA GLY A 84 -3.74 2.39 -1.46
C GLY A 84 -4.74 3.38 -0.90
N THR A 85 -5.29 3.11 0.28
CA THR A 85 -6.24 4.01 0.94
C THR A 85 -5.62 5.37 1.21
N PHE A 86 -4.33 5.42 1.55
CA PHE A 86 -3.64 6.67 1.84
C PHE A 86 -2.93 7.26 0.62
N GLY A 87 -3.15 6.71 -0.57
CA GLY A 87 -2.60 7.26 -1.81
C GLY A 87 -1.10 7.10 -1.96
N LEU A 88 -0.51 6.15 -1.24
CA LEU A 88 0.93 5.88 -1.33
C LEU A 88 1.17 4.89 -2.46
N THR A 89 1.13 5.40 -3.69
CA THR A 89 1.13 4.60 -4.90
C THR A 89 2.35 3.69 -5.02
N ARG A 90 3.54 4.24 -4.76
CA ARG A 90 4.77 3.43 -4.84
C ARG A 90 4.74 2.28 -3.84
N GLY A 91 4.29 2.57 -2.62
CA GLY A 91 4.15 1.54 -1.58
C GLY A 91 3.16 0.46 -1.98
N THR A 92 2.05 0.86 -2.57
CA THR A 92 1.04 -0.09 -3.05
C THR A 92 1.61 -1.02 -4.09
N VAL A 93 2.35 -0.48 -5.07
CA VAL A 93 2.98 -1.28 -6.13
C VAL A 93 3.96 -2.29 -5.53
N LEU A 94 4.80 -1.83 -4.60
CA LEU A 94 5.78 -2.70 -3.95
C LEU A 94 5.14 -3.81 -3.12
N ALA A 95 4.10 -3.46 -2.36
CA ALA A 95 3.39 -4.46 -1.55
C ALA A 95 2.72 -5.51 -2.43
N ARG A 96 2.15 -5.10 -3.56
CA ARG A 96 1.56 -6.05 -4.50
C ARG A 96 2.60 -6.94 -5.15
N GLU A 97 3.78 -6.41 -5.42
CA GLU A 97 4.88 -7.22 -5.95
C GLU A 97 5.24 -8.32 -4.95
N LEU A 98 5.36 -7.98 -3.66
CA LEU A 98 5.61 -8.97 -2.61
C LEU A 98 4.49 -10.00 -2.52
N GLU A 99 3.25 -9.55 -2.59
CA GLU A 99 2.10 -10.44 -2.54
C GLU A 99 2.19 -11.49 -3.67
N MET A 100 2.52 -11.04 -4.87
CA MET A 100 2.66 -11.93 -6.02
C MET A 100 3.83 -12.91 -5.84
N MET A 101 4.96 -12.43 -5.32
CA MET A 101 6.13 -13.29 -5.10
C MET A 101 5.82 -14.39 -4.08
N TYR A 102 5.10 -14.03 -3.01
CA TYR A 102 4.72 -15.00 -1.97
C TYR A 102 3.48 -15.81 -2.30
N SER A 103 2.78 -15.51 -3.40
CA SER A 103 1.62 -16.31 -3.83
C SER A 103 2.01 -17.48 -4.71
N ARG A 104 3.27 -17.54 -5.15
CA ARG A 104 3.76 -18.57 -6.03
C ARG A 104 3.85 -19.92 -5.31
N ASP A 105 3.40 -20.97 -5.95
CA ASP A 105 3.53 -22.32 -5.42
C ASP A 105 5.02 -22.64 -5.16
N GLY A 106 5.32 -23.13 -3.96
CA GLY A 106 6.69 -23.41 -3.59
C GLY A 106 7.49 -22.21 -3.14
N GLY A 107 6.85 -21.02 -3.06
CA GLY A 107 7.48 -19.82 -2.57
C GLY A 107 8.14 -18.99 -3.68
N PRO A 108 8.81 -17.89 -3.30
CA PRO A 108 9.49 -17.02 -4.26
C PRO A 108 10.61 -17.75 -4.99
N ASP A 109 10.93 -17.26 -6.19
CA ASP A 109 12.09 -17.72 -6.94
C ASP A 109 13.37 -17.43 -6.14
N PRO A 110 14.27 -18.42 -5.95
CA PRO A 110 15.50 -18.19 -5.20
C PRO A 110 16.35 -17.02 -5.71
N ALA A 111 16.27 -16.71 -7.01
CA ALA A 111 16.99 -15.60 -7.58
C ALA A 111 16.50 -14.24 -7.09
N LEU A 112 15.33 -14.18 -6.45
CA LEU A 112 14.69 -12.94 -6.03
C LEU A 112 14.88 -12.64 -4.52
N GLY A 113 15.76 -13.38 -3.83
CA GLY A 113 15.96 -13.17 -2.39
C GLY A 113 16.36 -11.75 -2.04
N ALA A 114 17.32 -11.18 -2.78
CA ALA A 114 17.76 -9.80 -2.55
C ALA A 114 16.62 -8.82 -2.84
N ARG A 115 15.77 -9.11 -3.81
CA ARG A 115 14.63 -8.26 -4.15
C ARG A 115 13.61 -8.23 -3.02
N LEU A 116 13.35 -9.36 -2.37
CA LEU A 116 12.43 -9.42 -1.23
C LEU A 116 12.88 -8.48 -0.12
N ALA A 117 14.15 -8.54 0.25
CA ALA A 117 14.70 -7.69 1.30
C ALA A 117 14.68 -6.21 0.89
N SER A 118 15.00 -5.92 -0.35
CA SER A 118 15.02 -4.57 -0.88
C SER A 118 13.63 -3.93 -0.86
N ILE A 119 12.62 -4.68 -1.27
CA ILE A 119 11.23 -4.18 -1.26
C ILE A 119 10.78 -3.93 0.17
N ALA A 120 11.05 -4.83 1.10
CA ALA A 120 10.66 -4.67 2.49
C ALA A 120 11.30 -3.41 3.07
N ALA A 121 12.57 -3.15 2.78
CA ALA A 121 13.27 -1.96 3.25
C ALA A 121 12.66 -0.69 2.67
N GLU A 122 12.35 -0.69 1.38
CA GLU A 122 11.75 0.47 0.72
C GLU A 122 10.34 0.75 1.28
N LEU A 123 9.55 -0.30 1.51
CA LEU A 123 8.22 -0.16 2.12
C LEU A 123 8.32 0.49 3.50
N ARG A 124 9.29 0.06 4.31
CA ARG A 124 9.49 0.65 5.64
C ARG A 124 9.78 2.14 5.51
N THR A 125 10.66 2.52 4.59
CA THR A 125 11.00 3.93 4.37
C THR A 125 9.77 4.74 3.96
N ILE A 126 8.97 4.22 3.04
CA ILE A 126 7.76 4.92 2.58
C ILE A 126 6.79 5.13 3.74
N ILE A 127 6.58 4.11 4.55
CA ILE A 127 5.63 4.17 5.66
C ILE A 127 6.13 5.12 6.75
N GLU A 128 7.40 5.04 7.10
CA GLU A 128 7.97 5.89 8.16
C GLU A 128 8.06 7.34 7.74
N ASN A 129 8.16 7.63 6.46
CA ASN A 129 8.29 8.99 5.95
C ASN A 129 6.97 9.66 5.60
N ARG A 130 5.86 8.97 5.74
CA ARG A 130 4.56 9.60 5.49
C ARG A 130 4.26 10.62 6.58
N LYS A 131 3.90 11.80 6.15
CA LYS A 131 3.57 12.90 7.06
C LYS A 131 2.10 13.19 7.07
#